data_371bf20d7cadb72e319c76f9d14bbbe8
#
_entry.id   371bf20d7cadb72e319c76f9d14bbbe8
#
_cell.length_a   1.000
_cell.length_b   1.000
_cell.length_c   1.000
_cell.angle_alpha   90.00
_cell.angle_beta   90.00
_cell.angle_gamma   90.00
#
_symmetry.space_group_name_H-M   'P 1'
#
loop_
_entity.id
_entity.type
_entity.pdbx_description
1 polymer ?
#
loop_
_entity_poly.entity_id
_entity_poly.type
_entity_poly.pdbx_seq_one_letter_code
_entity_poly.pdbx_strand_id
1 'polypeptide(L)'
;FKVAPPLRTTEDQNALWDALQDGTVDCLTVDHLPSDIELKACEFDNASFGMAGFEGAMVHLLDAKKLDWELLQKLCSSNPRDLLGLPELKIVEGGIAEFTILDENGSDLTGFASKAYNNPFKGTTTKHRVVGVYVNGKYLGN
;
A
#
# COMPACT_ATOMS: atom_id res chain seq x y z
N PHE A 1 9.95 9.50 -10.78
CA PHE A 1 8.49 9.32 -10.91
C PHE A 1 7.78 10.67 -10.84
N LYS A 2 6.84 10.91 -11.74
CA LYS A 2 5.99 12.11 -11.76
C LYS A 2 4.66 11.76 -11.10
N VAL A 3 4.36 12.38 -9.97
CA VAL A 3 3.15 12.12 -9.16
C VAL A 3 2.44 13.42 -8.80
N ALA A 4 1.14 13.33 -8.53
CA ALA A 4 0.32 14.43 -8.05
C ALA A 4 -0.52 13.94 -6.84
N PRO A 5 -0.37 14.57 -5.67
CA PRO A 5 0.55 15.67 -5.36
C PRO A 5 2.02 15.26 -5.50
N PRO A 6 2.96 16.19 -5.76
CA PRO A 6 4.36 15.88 -5.93
C PRO A 6 5.01 15.49 -4.60
N LEU A 7 6.12 14.73 -4.67
CA LEU A 7 6.96 14.50 -3.50
C LEU A 7 7.53 15.82 -3.00
N ARG A 8 7.51 16.02 -1.68
CA ARG A 8 7.85 17.27 -1.02
C ARG A 8 9.12 17.13 -0.18
N THR A 9 9.33 18.08 0.72
CA THR A 9 10.49 18.14 1.59
C THR A 9 10.45 17.08 2.70
N THR A 10 11.56 16.91 3.42
CA THR A 10 11.61 16.03 4.60
C THR A 10 10.69 16.52 5.72
N GLU A 11 10.53 17.84 5.86
CA GLU A 11 9.62 18.45 6.83
C GLU A 11 8.16 18.08 6.51
N ASP A 12 7.76 18.18 5.24
CA ASP A 12 6.42 17.77 4.80
C ASP A 12 6.19 16.27 5.04
N GLN A 13 7.21 15.44 4.76
CA GLN A 13 7.14 14.00 5.02
C GLN A 13 6.96 13.69 6.51
N ASN A 14 7.71 14.37 7.38
CA ASN A 14 7.58 14.18 8.83
C ASN A 14 6.20 14.63 9.33
N ALA A 15 5.70 15.77 8.85
CA ALA A 15 4.35 16.23 9.19
C ALA A 15 3.26 15.23 8.78
N LEU A 16 3.43 14.54 7.64
CA LEU A 16 2.51 13.47 7.24
C LEU A 16 2.60 12.25 8.17
N TRP A 17 3.80 11.86 8.61
CA TRP A 17 3.95 10.78 9.58
C TRP A 17 3.31 11.12 10.92
N ASP A 18 3.50 12.35 11.40
CA ASP A 18 2.89 12.83 12.65
C ASP A 18 1.35 12.84 12.54
N ALA A 19 0.82 13.33 11.42
CA ALA A 19 -0.61 13.35 11.13
C ALA A 19 -1.27 11.96 11.05
N LEU A 20 -0.54 10.94 10.61
CA LEU A 20 -1.00 9.55 10.65
C LEU A 20 -1.05 9.01 12.08
N GLN A 21 -0.08 9.42 12.94
CA GLN A 21 0.03 8.94 14.30
C GLN A 21 -0.95 9.61 15.27
N ASP A 22 -1.21 10.90 15.08
CA ASP A 22 -2.07 11.70 15.97
C ASP A 22 -3.57 11.63 15.60
N GLY A 23 -3.90 10.97 14.47
CA GLY A 23 -5.28 10.81 14.00
C GLY A 23 -5.83 11.99 13.20
N THR A 24 -4.98 12.94 12.79
CA THR A 24 -5.37 14.01 11.86
C THR A 24 -5.75 13.43 10.48
N VAL A 25 -5.09 12.34 10.07
CA VAL A 25 -5.40 11.60 8.85
C VAL A 25 -6.20 10.34 9.20
N ASP A 26 -7.40 10.23 8.64
CA ASP A 26 -8.32 9.13 8.94
C ASP A 26 -7.96 7.81 8.27
N CYS A 27 -7.45 7.83 7.02
CA CYS A 27 -7.14 6.61 6.29
C CYS A 27 -6.00 6.79 5.28
N LEU A 28 -5.38 5.65 4.93
CA LEU A 28 -4.41 5.54 3.85
C LEU A 28 -5.07 4.93 2.62
N THR A 29 -4.81 5.54 1.48
CA THR A 29 -5.22 5.01 0.18
C THR A 29 -3.99 4.88 -0.72
N VAL A 30 -4.01 3.91 -1.62
CA VAL A 30 -2.97 3.73 -2.63
C VAL A 30 -3.57 4.06 -3.99
N ASP A 31 -3.10 5.15 -4.56
CA ASP A 31 -3.45 5.51 -5.94
C ASP A 31 -2.62 4.65 -6.90
N HIS A 32 -3.28 3.70 -7.56
CA HIS A 32 -2.64 2.76 -8.46
C HIS A 32 -2.88 3.17 -9.92
N LEU A 33 -1.90 3.85 -10.51
CA LEU A 33 -1.93 4.34 -11.89
C LEU A 33 -0.86 3.65 -12.73
N PRO A 34 -1.11 2.40 -13.19
CA PRO A 34 -0.17 1.67 -14.02
C PRO A 34 -0.02 2.35 -15.39
N SER A 35 1.18 2.38 -15.90
CA SER A 35 1.50 2.98 -17.20
C SER A 35 2.50 2.12 -17.98
N ASP A 36 2.41 2.18 -19.29
CA ASP A 36 3.37 1.60 -20.21
C ASP A 36 4.65 2.44 -20.29
N ILE A 37 5.68 1.88 -20.91
CA ILE A 37 6.99 2.52 -21.02
C ILE A 37 6.91 3.83 -21.82
N GLU A 38 6.11 3.89 -22.87
CA GLU A 38 5.96 5.04 -23.76
C GLU A 38 5.46 6.29 -23.02
N LEU A 39 4.62 6.08 -22.01
CA LEU A 39 4.07 7.17 -21.19
C LEU A 39 5.04 7.65 -20.11
N LYS A 40 6.14 6.96 -19.89
CA LYS A 40 7.12 7.25 -18.84
C LYS A 40 8.53 7.48 -19.35
N ALA A 41 8.94 6.84 -20.44
CA ALA A 41 10.27 6.99 -21.04
C ALA A 41 10.30 8.17 -22.04
N CYS A 42 9.81 9.32 -21.61
CA CYS A 42 9.78 10.56 -22.36
C CYS A 42 10.28 11.71 -21.47
N GLU A 43 10.32 12.93 -22.00
CA GLU A 43 10.66 14.12 -21.23
C GLU A 43 9.71 14.29 -20.04
N PHE A 44 10.23 14.79 -18.92
CA PHE A 44 9.46 14.89 -17.66
C PHE A 44 8.12 15.62 -17.82
N ASP A 45 8.11 16.72 -18.61
CA ASP A 45 6.91 17.51 -18.82
C ASP A 45 5.81 16.73 -19.56
N ASN A 46 6.21 15.84 -20.45
CA ASN A 46 5.32 15.00 -21.26
C ASN A 46 4.94 13.68 -20.56
N ALA A 47 5.69 13.26 -19.55
CA ALA A 47 5.42 12.03 -18.83
C ALA A 47 4.08 12.09 -18.09
N SER A 48 3.31 11.02 -18.15
CA SER A 48 2.05 10.91 -17.40
C SER A 48 2.27 10.87 -15.89
N PHE A 49 1.30 11.38 -15.13
CA PHE A 49 1.32 11.28 -13.68
C PHE A 49 1.04 9.86 -13.19
N GLY A 50 1.48 9.57 -11.96
CA GLY A 50 1.15 8.36 -11.24
C GLY A 50 2.21 7.27 -11.28
N MET A 51 2.00 6.26 -10.44
CA MET A 51 2.85 5.08 -10.33
C MET A 51 2.01 3.85 -9.97
N ALA A 52 2.52 2.66 -10.28
CA ALA A 52 1.90 1.39 -9.91
C ALA A 52 2.33 1.02 -8.49
N GLY A 53 1.66 1.57 -7.47
CA GLY A 53 2.07 1.46 -6.07
C GLY A 53 1.40 0.34 -5.27
N PHE A 54 0.30 -0.25 -5.76
CA PHE A 54 -0.60 -1.08 -4.95
C PHE A 54 0.08 -2.28 -4.29
N GLU A 55 0.85 -3.06 -5.03
CA GLU A 55 1.41 -4.31 -4.53
C GLU A 55 2.58 -4.14 -3.54
N GLY A 56 3.29 -3.01 -3.59
CA GLY A 56 4.45 -2.77 -2.73
C GLY A 56 4.19 -1.83 -1.55
N ALA A 57 3.13 -1.04 -1.59
CA ALA A 57 2.92 0.05 -0.63
C ALA A 57 2.83 -0.43 0.83
N MET A 58 2.04 -1.48 1.11
CA MET A 58 1.81 -1.99 2.45
C MET A 58 3.12 -2.44 3.13
N VAL A 59 3.91 -3.26 2.44
CA VAL A 59 5.15 -3.80 3.01
C VAL A 59 6.20 -2.72 3.22
N HIS A 60 6.27 -1.71 2.35
CA HIS A 60 7.16 -0.57 2.55
C HIS A 60 6.72 0.34 3.70
N LEU A 61 5.42 0.53 3.91
CA LEU A 61 4.90 1.27 5.07
C LEU A 61 5.28 0.57 6.38
N LEU A 62 5.16 -0.76 6.45
CA LEU A 62 5.60 -1.54 7.59
C LEU A 62 7.11 -1.44 7.82
N ASP A 63 7.89 -1.55 6.76
CA ASP A 63 9.35 -1.48 6.83
C ASP A 63 9.88 -0.11 7.25
N ALA A 64 9.11 0.96 7.02
CA ALA A 64 9.44 2.30 7.48
C ALA A 64 9.46 2.42 9.02
N LYS A 65 8.84 1.46 9.75
CA LYS A 65 8.76 1.40 11.23
C LYS A 65 8.20 2.67 11.87
N LYS A 66 7.39 3.40 11.13
CA LYS A 66 6.69 4.60 11.60
C LYS A 66 5.27 4.28 12.07
N LEU A 67 4.71 3.18 11.60
CA LEU A 67 3.39 2.66 11.94
C LEU A 67 3.54 1.28 12.58
N ASP A 68 2.81 1.04 13.64
CA ASP A 68 2.61 -0.30 14.17
C ASP A 68 1.45 -1.02 13.45
N TRP A 69 1.28 -2.31 13.75
CA TRP A 69 0.24 -3.13 13.12
C TRP A 69 -1.17 -2.64 13.41
N GLU A 70 -1.41 -2.16 14.62
CA GLU A 70 -2.73 -1.68 15.04
C GLU A 70 -3.11 -0.42 14.29
N LEU A 71 -2.20 0.54 14.22
CA LEU A 71 -2.42 1.79 13.49
C LEU A 71 -2.57 1.55 11.99
N LEU A 72 -1.74 0.68 11.41
CA LEU A 72 -1.85 0.33 10.00
C LEU A 72 -3.21 -0.32 9.67
N GLN A 73 -3.68 -1.25 10.53
CA GLN A 73 -4.98 -1.88 10.39
C GLN A 73 -6.12 -0.85 10.49
N LYS A 74 -6.02 0.11 11.41
CA LYS A 74 -6.98 1.21 11.51
C LYS A 74 -7.02 2.03 10.22
N LEU A 75 -5.87 2.52 9.77
CA LEU A 75 -5.76 3.42 8.62
C LEU A 75 -6.15 2.75 7.29
N CYS A 76 -5.92 1.44 7.15
CA CYS A 76 -6.16 0.72 5.89
C CYS A 76 -7.45 -0.12 5.88
N SER A 77 -8.08 -0.36 7.03
CA SER A 77 -9.23 -1.23 7.13
C SER A 77 -10.38 -0.66 7.96
N SER A 78 -10.21 -0.48 9.28
CA SER A 78 -11.33 -0.08 10.14
C SER A 78 -11.86 1.31 9.80
N ASN A 79 -11.00 2.31 9.76
CA ASN A 79 -11.42 3.68 9.50
C ASN A 79 -12.04 3.87 8.11
N PRO A 80 -11.46 3.33 7.00
CA PRO A 80 -12.13 3.39 5.70
C PRO A 80 -13.50 2.72 5.69
N ARG A 81 -13.67 1.61 6.42
CA ARG A 81 -14.97 0.93 6.53
C ARG A 81 -15.98 1.76 7.27
N ASP A 82 -15.58 2.39 8.39
CA ASP A 82 -16.44 3.28 9.17
C ASP A 82 -16.90 4.49 8.33
N LEU A 83 -15.97 5.12 7.61
CA LEU A 83 -16.27 6.24 6.72
C LEU A 83 -17.27 5.88 5.61
N LEU A 84 -17.21 4.64 5.13
CA LEU A 84 -18.09 4.13 4.07
C LEU A 84 -19.36 3.46 4.61
N GLY A 85 -19.55 3.40 5.93
CA GLY A 85 -20.69 2.72 6.57
C GLY A 85 -20.68 1.21 6.33
N LEU A 86 -19.52 0.59 6.14
CA LEU A 86 -19.37 -0.85 5.95
C LEU A 86 -19.23 -1.55 7.31
N PRO A 87 -19.70 -2.81 7.43
CA PRO A 87 -19.56 -3.56 8.68
C PRO A 87 -18.11 -3.81 9.03
N GLU A 88 -17.80 -3.79 10.32
CA GLU A 88 -16.49 -4.14 10.85
C GLU A 88 -16.11 -5.58 10.47
N LEU A 89 -14.88 -5.81 10.07
CA LEU A 89 -14.32 -7.14 9.87
C LEU A 89 -13.72 -7.68 11.16
N LYS A 90 -14.10 -8.90 11.52
CA LYS A 90 -13.58 -9.60 12.71
C LYS A 90 -13.08 -10.98 12.34
N ILE A 91 -11.90 -11.32 12.83
CA ILE A 91 -11.39 -12.67 12.73
C ILE A 91 -11.98 -13.46 13.92
N VAL A 92 -13.09 -14.15 13.65
CA VAL A 92 -13.81 -14.95 14.65
C VAL A 92 -14.12 -16.33 14.09
N GLU A 93 -14.23 -17.33 14.97
CA GLU A 93 -14.61 -18.68 14.57
C GLU A 93 -16.00 -18.71 13.95
N GLY A 94 -16.12 -19.34 12.78
CA GLY A 94 -17.36 -19.37 11.99
C GLY A 94 -17.62 -18.12 11.15
N GLY A 95 -16.77 -17.10 11.25
CA GLY A 95 -16.85 -15.90 10.41
C GLY A 95 -16.34 -16.10 8.99
N ILE A 96 -16.68 -15.18 8.11
CA ILE A 96 -16.14 -15.17 6.75
C ILE A 96 -14.68 -14.70 6.80
N ALA A 97 -13.77 -15.49 6.20
CA ALA A 97 -12.36 -15.13 6.13
C ALA A 97 -12.14 -13.96 5.14
N GLU A 98 -11.75 -12.81 5.67
CA GLU A 98 -11.33 -11.61 4.94
C GLU A 98 -10.12 -11.00 5.63
N PHE A 99 -8.94 -11.41 5.26
CA PHE A 99 -7.69 -10.90 5.83
C PHE A 99 -6.48 -11.18 4.94
N THR A 100 -5.41 -10.43 5.17
CA THR A 100 -4.11 -10.60 4.52
C THR A 100 -3.16 -11.33 5.46
N ILE A 101 -2.43 -12.30 4.93
CA ILE A 101 -1.37 -13.02 5.65
C ILE A 101 -0.03 -12.39 5.27
N LEU A 102 0.70 -11.95 6.27
CA LEU A 102 2.02 -11.36 6.15
C LEU A 102 3.06 -12.23 6.84
N ASP A 103 4.25 -12.29 6.23
CA ASP A 103 5.43 -12.96 6.78
C ASP A 103 6.49 -11.89 7.08
N GLU A 104 7.15 -11.99 8.23
CA GLU A 104 8.24 -11.11 8.64
C GLU A 104 9.60 -11.51 8.04
N ASN A 105 9.66 -12.61 7.30
CA ASN A 105 10.80 -13.00 6.50
C ASN A 105 10.68 -12.41 5.12
N GLY A 106 11.18 -11.20 4.96
CA GLY A 106 11.08 -10.42 3.73
C GLY A 106 11.68 -11.07 2.50
N SER A 107 11.53 -10.40 1.39
CA SER A 107 12.03 -10.87 0.10
C SER A 107 12.32 -9.70 -0.83
N ASP A 108 13.02 -10.01 -1.92
CA ASP A 108 13.13 -9.10 -3.04
C ASP A 108 11.79 -9.01 -3.79
N LEU A 109 11.30 -7.80 -3.96
CA LEU A 109 10.05 -7.55 -4.68
C LEU A 109 10.30 -7.60 -6.20
N THR A 110 10.23 -8.79 -6.76
CA THR A 110 10.46 -9.02 -8.20
C THR A 110 9.24 -9.56 -8.95
N GLY A 111 8.37 -10.30 -8.26
CA GLY A 111 7.23 -11.01 -8.82
C GLY A 111 5.90 -10.23 -8.71
N PHE A 112 5.82 -9.04 -9.30
CA PHE A 112 4.56 -8.29 -9.35
C PHE A 112 3.58 -8.89 -10.36
N ALA A 113 2.30 -8.96 -10.01
CA ALA A 113 1.22 -9.33 -10.94
C ALA A 113 0.99 -8.23 -11.97
N SER A 114 1.16 -6.96 -11.58
CA SER A 114 1.10 -5.83 -12.48
C SER A 114 2.23 -5.85 -13.49
N LYS A 115 1.87 -5.70 -14.78
CA LYS A 115 2.82 -5.55 -15.89
C LYS A 115 3.30 -4.11 -16.08
N ALA A 116 2.87 -3.19 -15.22
CA ALA A 116 3.19 -1.78 -15.34
C ALA A 116 4.70 -1.52 -15.33
N TYR A 117 5.13 -0.62 -16.20
CA TYR A 117 6.52 -0.17 -16.25
C TYR A 117 6.89 0.72 -15.04
N ASN A 118 5.94 1.53 -14.58
CA ASN A 118 6.13 2.58 -13.57
C ASN A 118 5.93 2.09 -12.13
N ASN A 119 6.36 0.89 -11.80
CA ASN A 119 6.34 0.38 -10.44
C ASN A 119 7.60 0.84 -9.67
N PRO A 120 7.47 1.69 -8.61
CA PRO A 120 8.60 2.22 -7.86
C PRO A 120 9.25 1.19 -6.92
N PHE A 121 8.57 0.07 -6.67
CA PHE A 121 9.01 -0.95 -5.71
C PHE A 121 9.73 -2.12 -6.39
N LYS A 122 9.75 -2.16 -7.70
CA LYS A 122 10.39 -3.25 -8.44
C LYS A 122 11.90 -3.30 -8.16
N GLY A 123 12.35 -4.47 -7.69
CA GLY A 123 13.77 -4.68 -7.33
C GLY A 123 14.18 -4.12 -5.97
N THR A 124 13.22 -3.68 -5.15
CA THR A 124 13.50 -3.34 -3.75
C THR A 124 13.42 -4.58 -2.86
N THR A 125 14.14 -4.58 -1.75
CA THR A 125 14.08 -5.63 -0.73
C THR A 125 13.26 -5.14 0.44
N THR A 126 12.39 -6.00 0.97
CA THR A 126 11.55 -5.71 2.13
C THR A 126 11.77 -6.72 3.25
N LYS A 127 11.45 -6.33 4.49
CA LYS A 127 11.47 -7.21 5.66
C LYS A 127 10.18 -8.00 5.81
N HIS A 128 9.11 -7.52 5.21
CA HIS A 128 7.81 -8.15 5.22
C HIS A 128 7.42 -8.56 3.80
N ARG A 129 6.61 -9.60 3.68
CA ARG A 129 5.99 -10.00 2.41
C ARG A 129 4.55 -10.43 2.61
N VAL A 130 3.72 -10.24 1.59
CA VAL A 130 2.38 -10.82 1.54
C VAL A 130 2.51 -12.28 1.12
N VAL A 131 2.01 -13.19 1.96
CA VAL A 131 1.97 -14.63 1.66
C VAL A 131 0.71 -14.98 0.88
N GLY A 132 -0.39 -14.33 1.20
CA GLY A 132 -1.66 -14.52 0.55
C GLY A 132 -2.77 -13.71 1.20
N VAL A 133 -3.93 -13.73 0.59
CA VAL A 133 -5.11 -13.04 1.09
C VAL A 133 -6.32 -13.98 1.09
N TYR A 134 -7.20 -13.81 2.05
CA TYR A 134 -8.54 -14.36 2.00
C TYR A 134 -9.53 -13.26 1.62
N VAL A 135 -10.34 -13.52 0.60
CA VAL A 135 -11.42 -12.64 0.14
C VAL A 135 -12.71 -13.45 0.04
N ASN A 136 -13.73 -13.06 0.79
CA ASN A 136 -15.00 -13.80 0.85
C ASN A 136 -14.81 -15.32 1.12
N GLY A 137 -13.92 -15.66 2.03
CA GLY A 137 -13.61 -17.05 2.39
C GLY A 137 -12.73 -17.81 1.40
N LYS A 138 -12.31 -17.22 0.27
CA LYS A 138 -11.44 -17.83 -0.73
C LYS A 138 -10.00 -17.40 -0.52
N TYR A 139 -9.09 -18.37 -0.47
CA TYR A 139 -7.66 -18.12 -0.40
C TYR A 139 -7.11 -17.76 -1.80
N LEU A 140 -6.37 -16.67 -1.86
CA LEU A 140 -5.62 -16.19 -3.00
C LEU A 140 -4.16 -16.04 -2.53
N GLY A 141 -3.34 -17.04 -2.80
CA GLY A 141 -1.91 -17.03 -2.50
C GLY A 141 -1.10 -17.35 -3.74
N ASN A 142 0.19 -17.02 -3.70
CA ASN A 142 1.15 -17.43 -4.72
C ASN A 142 1.60 -18.86 -4.51
#